data_a74426dc58502c8b63bfec5e526f741e
#
_entry.id   a74426dc58502c8b63bfec5e526f741e
#
_cell.length_a   1.000
_cell.length_b   1.000
_cell.length_c   1.000
_cell.angle_alpha   90.00
_cell.angle_beta   90.00
_cell.angle_gamma   90.00
#
_symmetry.space_group_name_H-M   'P 1'
#
loop_
_entity.id
_entity.type
_entity.pdbx_description
1 polymer ?
#
loop_
_entity_poly.entity_id
_entity_poly.type
_entity_poly.pdbx_seq_one_letter_code
_entity_poly.pdbx_strand_id
1 'polypeptide(L)'
;MLSLAKIYFLIKKKHRKNRKLKVLIFYFPLKAYNDNIIELVNILKKNKNLLVLQIYNKYSVHELLKRKNSYLLDFGYLRFVPFSNIFLNKIDLFISAYGTYVFPPNSKNIFINHDIADTPMVNEEIEKKLFLFFFSKIHFIFLPSDIVIKDFIKKIKFYFAETKFKSPKLINTGYLKLDHVRRKLELINNKKDSILLAPTSSSMLKNLNMSNDLINVIDNLLNKTKNKIIFRPHPLDLTKKGNINYVTNIVNKFKNYKNFKVDLSISYLKSYSKAKLLVTDFSGTAYTFAFSTLRPVIFYSKNEAKLKKTEYNNLLYFRERRQIGYVSKNISHFVNLINKFSLSNKKMESKIFSLRRKRIKYLDKSVKKTRNEILKILK
;
A
#
# COMPACT_ATOMS: atom_id res chain seq x y z
N MET A 1 -15.11 8.63 23.15
CA MET A 1 -15.99 7.76 23.95
C MET A 1 -17.27 7.36 23.23
N LEU A 2 -18.05 8.27 22.65
CA LEU A 2 -19.34 7.96 22.00
C LEU A 2 -19.30 6.80 20.98
N SER A 3 -18.26 6.73 20.14
CA SER A 3 -18.10 5.65 19.16
C SER A 3 -17.82 4.29 19.79
N LEU A 4 -17.05 4.23 20.89
CA LEU A 4 -16.79 2.99 21.63
C LEU A 4 -18.06 2.43 22.25
N ALA A 5 -18.84 3.30 22.94
CA ALA A 5 -20.11 2.91 23.53
C ALA A 5 -21.09 2.38 22.46
N LYS A 6 -21.21 3.07 21.31
CA LYS A 6 -22.03 2.61 20.17
C LYS A 6 -21.60 1.22 19.67
N ILE A 7 -20.30 0.99 19.52
CA ILE A 7 -19.76 -0.31 19.12
C ILE A 7 -20.11 -1.39 20.14
N TYR A 8 -19.89 -1.12 21.41
CA TYR A 8 -20.21 -2.06 22.51
C TYR A 8 -21.70 -2.44 22.53
N PHE A 9 -22.60 -1.45 22.52
CA PHE A 9 -24.03 -1.72 22.52
C PHE A 9 -24.50 -2.47 21.28
N LEU A 10 -23.93 -2.16 20.11
CA LEU A 10 -24.20 -2.91 18.87
C LEU A 10 -23.80 -4.37 19.01
N ILE A 11 -22.57 -4.64 19.51
CA ILE A 11 -22.08 -6.00 19.73
C ILE A 11 -22.99 -6.74 20.71
N LYS A 12 -23.31 -6.12 21.87
CA LYS A 12 -24.19 -6.71 22.88
C LYS A 12 -25.58 -7.05 22.32
N LYS A 13 -26.20 -6.11 21.57
CA LYS A 13 -27.49 -6.31 20.91
C LYS A 13 -27.46 -7.48 19.90
N LYS A 14 -26.38 -7.59 19.12
CA LYS A 14 -26.22 -8.65 18.13
C LYS A 14 -25.95 -10.01 18.74
N HIS A 15 -25.12 -10.08 19.81
CA HIS A 15 -24.85 -11.32 20.55
C HIS A 15 -26.11 -11.88 21.24
N ARG A 16 -27.02 -11.03 21.74
CA ARG A 16 -28.31 -11.48 22.26
C ARG A 16 -29.13 -12.25 21.23
N LYS A 17 -29.02 -11.86 19.93
CA LYS A 17 -29.75 -12.50 18.82
C LYS A 17 -29.02 -13.70 18.25
N ASN A 18 -27.70 -13.76 18.33
CA ASN A 18 -26.88 -14.85 17.80
C ASN A 18 -25.65 -15.04 18.70
N ARG A 19 -25.67 -16.05 19.58
CA ARG A 19 -24.57 -16.37 20.49
C ARG A 19 -23.29 -16.86 19.78
N LYS A 20 -23.41 -17.38 18.55
CA LYS A 20 -22.29 -17.83 17.71
C LYS A 20 -21.67 -16.71 16.87
N LEU A 21 -22.16 -15.47 17.02
CA LEU A 21 -21.69 -14.32 16.26
C LEU A 21 -20.21 -14.06 16.56
N LYS A 22 -19.40 -13.92 15.52
CA LYS A 22 -18.00 -13.47 15.58
C LYS A 22 -17.90 -12.00 15.19
N VAL A 23 -17.09 -11.24 15.91
CA VAL A 23 -16.92 -9.80 15.71
C VAL A 23 -15.56 -9.50 15.12
N LEU A 24 -15.54 -8.90 13.94
CA LEU A 24 -14.34 -8.53 13.19
C LEU A 24 -14.24 -7.02 13.08
N ILE A 25 -13.06 -6.48 13.38
CA ILE A 25 -12.71 -5.09 13.09
C ILE A 25 -11.76 -5.04 11.90
N PHE A 26 -12.10 -4.22 10.89
CA PHE A 26 -11.19 -3.75 9.87
C PHE A 26 -10.78 -2.33 10.20
N TYR A 27 -9.48 -2.12 10.45
CA TYR A 27 -8.93 -0.82 10.80
C TYR A 27 -8.26 -0.13 9.61
N PHE A 28 -8.68 1.10 9.34
CA PHE A 28 -8.22 1.94 8.24
C PHE A 28 -7.61 3.24 8.79
N PRO A 29 -6.31 3.27 9.10
CA PRO A 29 -5.67 4.48 9.60
C PRO A 29 -5.59 5.58 8.54
N LEU A 30 -5.53 5.20 7.26
CA LEU A 30 -5.52 6.11 6.11
C LEU A 30 -6.51 5.62 5.05
N LYS A 31 -7.18 6.56 4.37
CA LYS A 31 -8.17 6.26 3.32
C LYS A 31 -7.57 5.42 2.17
N ALA A 32 -6.32 5.65 1.82
CA ALA A 32 -5.63 4.93 0.73
C ALA A 32 -5.60 3.40 0.93
N TYR A 33 -5.70 2.91 2.17
CA TYR A 33 -5.70 1.46 2.44
C TYR A 33 -7.08 0.82 2.35
N ASN A 34 -8.15 1.61 2.25
CA ASN A 34 -9.51 1.08 2.11
C ASN A 34 -9.68 0.28 0.82
N ASP A 35 -9.16 0.78 -0.30
CA ASP A 35 -9.27 0.12 -1.60
C ASP A 35 -8.57 -1.24 -1.63
N ASN A 36 -7.55 -1.42 -0.78
CA ASN A 36 -6.82 -2.68 -0.71
C ASN A 36 -7.66 -3.86 -0.20
N ILE A 37 -8.65 -3.60 0.66
CA ILE A 37 -9.38 -4.66 1.37
C ILE A 37 -10.91 -4.51 1.33
N ILE A 38 -11.44 -3.50 0.64
CA ILE A 38 -12.90 -3.22 0.65
C ILE A 38 -13.74 -4.37 0.11
N GLU A 39 -13.26 -5.07 -0.91
CA GLU A 39 -13.99 -6.22 -1.48
C GLU A 39 -14.07 -7.37 -0.48
N LEU A 40 -13.00 -7.62 0.26
CA LEU A 40 -12.96 -8.60 1.34
C LEU A 40 -13.97 -8.26 2.44
N VAL A 41 -14.02 -6.98 2.86
CA VAL A 41 -15.00 -6.48 3.83
C VAL A 41 -16.43 -6.74 3.34
N ASN A 42 -16.72 -6.42 2.09
CA ASN A 42 -18.06 -6.58 1.51
C ASN A 42 -18.50 -8.06 1.46
N ILE A 43 -17.59 -8.96 1.12
CA ILE A 43 -17.88 -10.40 1.10
C ILE A 43 -18.11 -10.95 2.51
N LEU A 44 -17.28 -10.54 3.49
CA LEU A 44 -17.44 -10.99 4.86
C LEU A 44 -18.73 -10.45 5.52
N LYS A 45 -19.17 -9.24 5.17
CA LYS A 45 -20.47 -8.68 5.63
C LYS A 45 -21.68 -9.51 5.20
N LYS A 46 -21.59 -10.32 4.14
CA LYS A 46 -22.67 -11.21 3.71
C LYS A 46 -22.86 -12.44 4.61
N ASN A 47 -21.88 -12.76 5.45
CA ASN A 47 -21.98 -13.90 6.37
C ASN A 47 -22.79 -13.52 7.61
N LYS A 48 -23.93 -14.19 7.83
CA LYS A 48 -24.86 -13.94 8.95
C LYS A 48 -24.23 -14.15 10.35
N ASN A 49 -23.18 -14.97 10.43
CA ASN A 49 -22.46 -15.25 11.68
C ASN A 49 -21.32 -14.27 11.95
N LEU A 50 -21.14 -13.24 11.10
CA LEU A 50 -20.10 -12.24 11.28
C LEU A 50 -20.71 -10.84 11.47
N LEU A 51 -20.22 -10.14 12.48
CA LEU A 51 -20.39 -8.69 12.61
C LEU A 51 -19.10 -8.01 12.17
N VAL A 52 -19.10 -7.43 10.99
CA VAL A 52 -17.94 -6.76 10.41
C VAL A 52 -18.05 -5.25 10.66
N LEU A 53 -17.14 -4.70 11.44
CA LEU A 53 -17.03 -3.29 11.78
C LEU A 53 -15.88 -2.66 11.00
N GLN A 54 -16.09 -1.47 10.46
CA GLN A 54 -15.05 -0.67 9.81
C GLN A 54 -14.70 0.51 10.70
N ILE A 55 -13.45 0.57 11.13
CA ILE A 55 -12.95 1.60 12.03
C ILE A 55 -11.97 2.48 11.24
N TYR A 56 -12.22 3.78 11.26
CA TYR A 56 -11.42 4.79 10.58
C TYR A 56 -10.77 5.72 11.59
N ASN A 57 -9.53 6.15 11.34
CA ASN A 57 -8.92 7.21 12.11
C ASN A 57 -9.57 8.56 11.73
N LYS A 58 -9.51 9.56 12.63
CA LYS A 58 -10.04 10.92 12.39
C LYS A 58 -9.50 11.62 11.15
N TYR A 59 -8.37 11.19 10.64
CA TYR A 59 -7.78 11.69 9.38
C TYR A 59 -8.28 10.97 8.13
N SER A 60 -9.06 9.90 8.29
CA SER A 60 -9.69 9.19 7.21
C SER A 60 -11.16 9.62 7.09
N VAL A 61 -11.41 10.41 6.20
CA VAL A 61 -12.54 11.02 5.49
C VAL A 61 -13.98 10.71 5.90
N HIS A 62 -14.74 11.78 6.12
CA HIS A 62 -16.19 11.81 6.41
C HIS A 62 -17.09 10.98 5.46
N GLU A 63 -16.76 10.86 4.19
CA GLU A 63 -17.57 10.10 3.22
C GLU A 63 -17.68 8.60 3.53
N LEU A 64 -16.65 8.03 4.16
CA LEU A 64 -16.65 6.60 4.51
C LEU A 64 -17.50 6.28 5.75
N LEU A 65 -17.77 7.28 6.57
CA LEU A 65 -18.57 7.13 7.79
C LEU A 65 -20.07 6.96 7.50
N LYS A 66 -20.54 7.32 6.31
CA LYS A 66 -21.92 7.10 5.86
C LYS A 66 -22.25 5.61 5.63
N ARG A 67 -21.23 4.73 5.60
CA ARG A 67 -21.43 3.28 5.40
C ARG A 67 -21.90 2.62 6.69
N LYS A 68 -22.84 1.67 6.55
CA LYS A 68 -23.34 0.87 7.69
C LYS A 68 -22.18 0.19 8.44
N ASN A 69 -22.19 0.26 9.76
CA ASN A 69 -21.16 -0.27 10.68
C ASN A 69 -19.76 0.36 10.48
N SER A 70 -19.69 1.64 10.10
CA SER A 70 -18.46 2.42 10.01
C SER A 70 -18.39 3.40 11.18
N TYR A 71 -17.23 3.45 11.83
CA TYR A 71 -17.02 4.25 13.03
C TYR A 71 -15.69 5.00 12.95
N LEU A 72 -15.67 6.21 13.50
CA LEU A 72 -14.46 7.00 13.66
C LEU A 72 -13.84 6.68 15.04
N LEU A 73 -12.64 6.10 15.03
CA LEU A 73 -11.94 5.76 16.26
C LEU A 73 -10.43 5.73 16.01
N ASP A 74 -9.69 6.47 16.80
CA ASP A 74 -8.23 6.43 16.78
C ASP A 74 -7.72 5.39 17.79
N PHE A 75 -7.24 4.25 17.30
CA PHE A 75 -6.68 3.20 18.15
C PHE A 75 -5.41 3.66 18.88
N GLY A 76 -4.64 4.60 18.32
CA GLY A 76 -3.49 5.19 19.01
C GLY A 76 -3.90 5.97 20.26
N TYR A 77 -5.04 6.63 20.22
CA TYR A 77 -5.59 7.40 21.33
C TYR A 77 -6.23 6.52 22.41
N LEU A 78 -6.71 5.32 22.05
CA LEU A 78 -7.42 4.43 23.00
C LEU A 78 -6.60 4.02 24.22
N ARG A 79 -5.27 4.02 24.14
CA ARG A 79 -4.39 3.75 25.29
C ARG A 79 -4.57 4.75 26.43
N PHE A 80 -5.09 5.95 26.13
CA PHE A 80 -5.36 7.02 27.10
C PHE A 80 -6.82 7.06 27.55
N VAL A 81 -7.69 6.22 26.99
CA VAL A 81 -9.12 6.18 27.34
C VAL A 81 -9.33 5.14 28.43
N PRO A 82 -9.70 5.55 29.65
CA PRO A 82 -10.03 4.63 30.72
C PRO A 82 -11.10 3.62 30.28
N PHE A 83 -10.98 2.39 30.75
CA PHE A 83 -11.94 1.30 30.47
C PHE A 83 -12.17 0.93 29.01
N SER A 84 -11.31 1.41 28.06
CA SER A 84 -11.45 1.05 26.64
C SER A 84 -11.47 -0.45 26.40
N ASN A 85 -10.74 -1.22 27.22
CA ASN A 85 -10.68 -2.69 27.15
C ASN A 85 -12.04 -3.35 27.38
N ILE A 86 -12.90 -2.80 28.27
CA ILE A 86 -14.25 -3.32 28.52
C ILE A 86 -15.10 -3.28 27.25
N PHE A 87 -14.97 -2.21 26.46
CA PHE A 87 -15.71 -2.04 25.20
C PHE A 87 -15.21 -2.90 24.07
N LEU A 88 -13.94 -3.33 24.12
CA LEU A 88 -13.27 -4.05 23.03
C LEU A 88 -12.98 -5.52 23.35
N ASN A 89 -13.31 -6.03 24.54
CA ASN A 89 -13.04 -7.39 24.98
C ASN A 89 -13.78 -8.47 24.18
N LYS A 90 -14.82 -8.10 23.43
CA LYS A 90 -15.66 -8.98 22.62
C LYS A 90 -15.27 -9.00 21.12
N ILE A 91 -14.08 -8.52 20.79
CA ILE A 91 -13.56 -8.57 19.41
C ILE A 91 -12.81 -9.88 19.20
N ASP A 92 -13.28 -10.69 18.29
CA ASP A 92 -12.62 -11.96 17.94
C ASP A 92 -11.42 -11.74 17.04
N LEU A 93 -11.52 -10.81 16.07
CA LEU A 93 -10.49 -10.59 15.08
C LEU A 93 -10.30 -9.12 14.76
N PHE A 94 -9.04 -8.68 14.77
CA PHE A 94 -8.62 -7.36 14.34
C PHE A 94 -7.76 -7.45 13.08
N ILE A 95 -8.10 -6.70 12.03
CA ILE A 95 -7.46 -6.78 10.72
C ILE A 95 -7.03 -5.37 10.31
N SER A 96 -5.76 -5.21 9.98
CA SER A 96 -5.21 -3.97 9.46
C SER A 96 -4.29 -4.23 8.27
N ALA A 97 -4.28 -3.31 7.30
CA ALA A 97 -3.30 -3.27 6.21
C ALA A 97 -2.19 -2.23 6.47
N TYR A 98 -2.11 -1.72 7.68
CA TYR A 98 -1.11 -0.74 8.11
C TYR A 98 -0.64 -1.03 9.53
N GLY A 99 0.59 -0.63 9.86
CA GLY A 99 1.14 -0.80 11.20
C GLY A 99 0.30 -0.06 12.25
N THR A 100 0.00 -0.75 13.34
CA THR A 100 -0.64 -0.20 14.53
C THR A 100 -0.04 -0.84 15.77
N TYR A 101 -0.08 -0.13 16.87
CA TYR A 101 0.50 -0.57 18.15
C TYR A 101 -0.56 -0.78 19.24
N VAL A 102 -1.81 -0.43 18.94
CA VAL A 102 -2.93 -0.65 19.86
C VAL A 102 -3.91 -1.63 19.23
N PHE A 103 -4.19 -2.69 19.97
CA PHE A 103 -5.05 -3.78 19.55
C PHE A 103 -6.15 -4.01 20.58
N PRO A 104 -7.34 -4.49 20.18
CA PRO A 104 -8.34 -4.96 21.13
C PRO A 104 -7.79 -6.10 21.98
N PRO A 105 -8.09 -6.14 23.27
CA PRO A 105 -7.71 -7.25 24.14
C PRO A 105 -8.40 -8.54 23.66
N ASN A 106 -7.73 -9.66 23.80
CA ASN A 106 -8.24 -11.00 23.45
C ASN A 106 -8.54 -11.23 21.96
N SER A 107 -8.26 -10.27 21.07
CA SER A 107 -8.44 -10.47 19.63
C SER A 107 -7.26 -11.22 19.02
N LYS A 108 -7.53 -12.07 18.01
CA LYS A 108 -6.49 -12.48 17.08
C LYS A 108 -6.23 -11.35 16.11
N ASN A 109 -4.95 -11.03 15.85
CA ASN A 109 -4.57 -9.87 15.05
C ASN A 109 -3.96 -10.30 13.73
N ILE A 110 -4.49 -9.78 12.62
CA ILE A 110 -4.04 -10.04 11.26
C ILE A 110 -3.49 -8.75 10.66
N PHE A 111 -2.28 -8.82 10.12
CA PHE A 111 -1.74 -7.80 9.23
C PHE A 111 -1.84 -8.29 7.78
N ILE A 112 -2.51 -7.51 6.93
CA ILE A 112 -2.55 -7.76 5.49
C ILE A 112 -1.50 -6.87 4.84
N ASN A 113 -0.46 -7.47 4.29
CA ASN A 113 0.60 -6.71 3.63
C ASN A 113 0.04 -5.92 2.43
N HIS A 114 0.38 -4.64 2.37
CA HIS A 114 -0.07 -3.72 1.32
C HIS A 114 0.98 -3.47 0.23
N ASP A 115 2.14 -4.12 0.34
CA ASP A 115 3.22 -4.10 -0.66
C ASP A 115 3.32 -5.43 -1.38
N ILE A 116 3.67 -5.36 -2.67
CA ILE A 116 3.81 -6.54 -3.53
C ILE A 116 5.23 -7.13 -3.47
N ALA A 117 6.17 -6.31 -3.06
CA ALA A 117 7.56 -6.67 -2.78
C ALA A 117 7.79 -6.71 -1.26
N ASP A 118 9.04 -6.78 -0.87
CA ASP A 118 9.43 -6.63 0.52
C ASP A 118 9.29 -5.16 0.98
N THR A 119 9.03 -4.99 2.25
CA THR A 119 9.09 -3.66 2.87
C THR A 119 10.55 -3.19 2.90
N PRO A 120 10.85 -1.94 2.48
CA PRO A 120 12.21 -1.40 2.45
C PRO A 120 12.71 -1.09 3.88
N MET A 121 12.99 -2.11 4.65
CA MET A 121 13.47 -2.05 6.02
C MET A 121 14.86 -2.70 6.06
N VAL A 122 15.92 -1.92 6.24
CA VAL A 122 17.31 -2.39 6.15
C VAL A 122 18.27 -1.82 7.19
N ASN A 123 17.82 -0.89 8.03
CA ASN A 123 18.66 -0.36 9.08
C ASN A 123 18.43 -1.13 10.39
N GLU A 124 19.39 -1.94 10.76
CA GLU A 124 19.25 -3.03 11.72
C GLU A 124 18.68 -2.65 13.09
N GLU A 125 19.12 -1.60 13.75
CA GLU A 125 18.64 -1.29 15.10
C GLU A 125 17.32 -0.52 15.15
N ILE A 126 17.19 0.52 14.34
CA ILE A 126 15.95 1.33 14.28
C ILE A 126 14.82 0.44 13.75
N GLU A 127 15.12 -0.43 12.79
CA GLU A 127 14.16 -1.33 12.19
C GLU A 127 13.75 -2.45 13.12
N LYS A 128 14.65 -3.02 13.92
CA LYS A 128 14.31 -4.03 14.94
C LYS A 128 13.25 -3.48 15.88
N LYS A 129 13.47 -2.28 16.43
CA LYS A 129 12.49 -1.61 17.31
C LYS A 129 11.15 -1.35 16.63
N LEU A 130 11.17 -0.83 15.40
CA LEU A 130 9.95 -0.57 14.62
C LEU A 130 9.24 -1.87 14.23
N PHE A 131 9.98 -2.88 13.80
CA PHE A 131 9.42 -4.16 13.41
C PHE A 131 8.72 -4.84 14.61
N LEU A 132 9.40 -4.91 15.75
CA LEU A 132 8.81 -5.47 16.97
C LEU A 132 7.63 -4.64 17.47
N PHE A 133 7.71 -3.32 17.40
CA PHE A 133 6.62 -2.42 17.78
C PHE A 133 5.34 -2.69 16.98
N PHE A 134 5.46 -2.93 15.67
CA PHE A 134 4.29 -3.19 14.82
C PHE A 134 3.86 -4.66 14.80
N PHE A 135 4.78 -5.60 14.93
CA PHE A 135 4.50 -7.02 14.67
C PHE A 135 4.48 -7.91 15.91
N SER A 136 4.95 -7.47 17.09
CA SER A 136 4.98 -8.28 18.32
C SER A 136 3.60 -8.76 18.79
N LYS A 137 2.53 -8.04 18.45
CA LYS A 137 1.14 -8.40 18.78
C LYS A 137 0.36 -8.95 17.58
N ILE A 138 1.00 -9.14 16.43
CA ILE A 138 0.38 -9.75 15.25
C ILE A 138 0.47 -11.26 15.35
N HIS A 139 -0.65 -11.94 15.14
CA HIS A 139 -0.73 -13.41 15.14
C HIS A 139 -0.54 -14.00 13.73
N PHE A 140 -1.03 -13.29 12.72
CA PHE A 140 -0.98 -13.71 11.31
C PHE A 140 -0.58 -12.56 10.41
N ILE A 141 0.34 -12.83 9.47
CA ILE A 141 0.68 -11.90 8.39
C ILE A 141 0.26 -12.52 7.07
N PHE A 142 -0.63 -11.84 6.35
CA PHE A 142 -1.08 -12.24 5.02
C PHE A 142 -0.20 -11.58 3.97
N LEU A 143 0.44 -12.39 3.14
CA LEU A 143 1.48 -11.98 2.21
C LEU A 143 1.09 -12.29 0.76
N PRO A 144 1.62 -11.53 -0.23
CA PRO A 144 1.23 -11.65 -1.62
C PRO A 144 1.79 -12.90 -2.32
N SER A 145 2.91 -13.45 -1.82
CA SER A 145 3.60 -14.56 -2.48
C SER A 145 4.51 -15.36 -1.56
N ASP A 146 4.85 -16.58 -2.00
CA ASP A 146 5.78 -17.46 -1.28
C ASP A 146 7.21 -16.89 -1.24
N ILE A 147 7.60 -16.07 -2.23
CA ILE A 147 8.92 -15.42 -2.25
C ILE A 147 8.99 -14.35 -1.16
N VAL A 148 7.93 -13.54 -1.02
CA VAL A 148 7.85 -12.54 0.06
C VAL A 148 7.78 -13.23 1.43
N ILE A 149 7.12 -14.38 1.54
CA ILE A 149 7.14 -15.19 2.77
C ILE A 149 8.57 -15.59 3.15
N LYS A 150 9.37 -16.07 2.19
CA LYS A 150 10.77 -16.45 2.45
C LYS A 150 11.60 -15.28 2.98
N ASP A 151 11.40 -14.09 2.44
CA ASP A 151 12.09 -12.88 2.93
C ASP A 151 11.60 -12.46 4.33
N PHE A 152 10.29 -12.54 4.58
CA PHE A 152 9.73 -12.27 5.91
C PHE A 152 10.20 -13.29 6.96
N ILE A 153 10.37 -14.56 6.61
CA ILE A 153 10.94 -15.58 7.53
C ILE A 153 12.34 -15.16 7.99
N LYS A 154 13.19 -14.67 7.08
CA LYS A 154 14.53 -14.17 7.44
C LYS A 154 14.45 -13.01 8.43
N LYS A 155 13.60 -12.02 8.14
CA LYS A 155 13.37 -10.86 9.02
C LYS A 155 12.81 -11.26 10.38
N ILE A 156 11.82 -12.14 10.42
CA ILE A 156 11.25 -12.64 11.68
C ILE A 156 12.32 -13.39 12.49
N LYS A 157 13.08 -14.29 11.88
CA LYS A 157 14.16 -14.98 12.56
C LYS A 157 15.16 -14.01 13.15
N PHE A 158 15.55 -12.97 12.43
CA PHE A 158 16.50 -11.98 12.90
C PHE A 158 15.90 -11.10 14.02
N TYR A 159 14.74 -10.50 13.80
CA TYR A 159 14.17 -9.52 14.73
C TYR A 159 13.55 -10.13 15.99
N PHE A 160 13.07 -11.37 15.93
CA PHE A 160 12.44 -12.07 17.06
C PHE A 160 13.40 -12.99 17.84
N ALA A 161 14.62 -13.22 17.34
CA ALA A 161 15.56 -14.24 17.89
C ALA A 161 15.77 -14.13 19.40
N GLU A 162 15.93 -12.91 19.93
CA GLU A 162 16.25 -12.67 21.34
C GLU A 162 15.05 -12.09 22.12
N THR A 163 13.84 -12.31 21.63
CA THR A 163 12.64 -11.77 22.26
C THR A 163 11.74 -12.85 22.83
N LYS A 164 10.95 -12.51 23.85
CA LYS A 164 9.88 -13.35 24.37
C LYS A 164 8.59 -13.31 23.53
N PHE A 165 8.59 -12.55 22.43
CA PHE A 165 7.42 -12.42 21.58
C PHE A 165 7.23 -13.66 20.70
N LYS A 166 5.98 -14.08 20.55
CA LYS A 166 5.63 -15.18 19.64
C LYS A 166 5.66 -14.68 18.21
N SER A 167 6.41 -15.38 17.35
CA SER A 167 6.47 -15.07 15.92
C SER A 167 5.11 -15.22 15.24
N PRO A 168 4.72 -14.29 14.36
CA PRO A 168 3.48 -14.37 13.60
C PRO A 168 3.52 -15.51 12.58
N LYS A 169 2.38 -16.14 12.33
CA LYS A 169 2.22 -17.12 11.25
C LYS A 169 2.09 -16.40 9.91
N LEU A 170 2.92 -16.77 8.94
CA LEU A 170 2.91 -16.21 7.59
C LEU A 170 2.01 -17.04 6.67
N ILE A 171 1.12 -16.39 5.93
CA ILE A 171 0.17 -17.07 5.04
C ILE A 171 0.15 -16.38 3.68
N ASN A 172 0.38 -17.14 2.61
CA ASN A 172 0.18 -16.64 1.25
C ASN A 172 -1.32 -16.57 0.95
N THR A 173 -1.82 -15.35 0.77
CA THR A 173 -3.22 -15.10 0.40
C THR A 173 -3.37 -14.44 -0.97
N GLY A 174 -2.27 -14.16 -1.65
CA GLY A 174 -2.25 -13.32 -2.83
C GLY A 174 -2.28 -11.83 -2.48
N TYR A 175 -2.56 -10.97 -3.46
CA TYR A 175 -2.48 -9.53 -3.30
C TYR A 175 -3.79 -8.83 -3.64
N LEU A 176 -4.60 -8.57 -2.62
CA LEU A 176 -5.96 -8.02 -2.73
C LEU A 176 -6.01 -6.72 -3.54
N LYS A 177 -5.05 -5.81 -3.29
CA LYS A 177 -4.95 -4.53 -4.00
C LYS A 177 -4.78 -4.72 -5.50
N LEU A 178 -3.96 -5.67 -5.93
CA LEU A 178 -3.73 -5.92 -7.35
C LEU A 178 -4.99 -6.41 -8.05
N ASP A 179 -5.69 -7.38 -7.44
CA ASP A 179 -6.94 -7.91 -7.99
C ASP A 179 -7.99 -6.80 -8.13
N HIS A 180 -8.12 -5.94 -7.09
CA HIS A 180 -9.03 -4.81 -7.13
C HIS A 180 -8.68 -3.82 -8.25
N VAL A 181 -7.40 -3.42 -8.33
CA VAL A 181 -6.92 -2.44 -9.33
C VAL A 181 -7.11 -2.97 -10.74
N ARG A 182 -6.76 -4.22 -11.00
CA ARG A 182 -6.92 -4.83 -12.33
C ARG A 182 -8.37 -4.83 -12.77
N ARG A 183 -9.29 -5.37 -11.96
CA ARG A 183 -10.73 -5.37 -12.29
C ARG A 183 -11.29 -3.98 -12.54
N LYS A 184 -10.86 -2.98 -11.78
CA LYS A 184 -11.29 -1.59 -11.99
C LYS A 184 -10.73 -0.98 -13.26
N LEU A 185 -9.47 -1.28 -13.62
CA LEU A 185 -8.86 -0.78 -14.84
C LEU A 185 -9.47 -1.40 -16.11
N GLU A 186 -9.93 -2.64 -16.06
CA GLU A 186 -10.64 -3.31 -17.17
C GLU A 186 -11.93 -2.59 -17.52
N LEU A 187 -12.56 -1.90 -16.56
CA LEU A 187 -13.80 -1.12 -16.77
C LEU A 187 -13.54 0.31 -17.28
N ILE A 188 -12.28 0.73 -17.39
CA ILE A 188 -11.93 2.10 -17.77
C ILE A 188 -11.23 2.11 -19.12
N ASN A 189 -11.93 2.61 -20.13
CA ASN A 189 -11.35 2.79 -21.47
C ASN A 189 -10.87 4.24 -21.65
N ASN A 190 -9.57 4.50 -21.43
CA ASN A 190 -8.94 5.80 -21.64
C ASN A 190 -7.80 5.69 -22.66
N LYS A 191 -7.61 6.78 -23.43
CA LYS A 191 -6.41 6.95 -24.28
C LYS A 191 -5.17 6.94 -23.41
N LYS A 192 -4.19 6.11 -23.78
CA LYS A 192 -2.92 5.92 -23.05
C LYS A 192 -1.87 6.89 -23.64
N ASP A 193 -2.00 8.17 -23.34
CA ASP A 193 -1.20 9.25 -23.93
C ASP A 193 -0.33 10.03 -22.93
N SER A 194 -0.37 9.62 -21.67
CA SER A 194 0.27 10.39 -20.60
C SER A 194 1.42 9.59 -19.95
N ILE A 195 2.37 10.30 -19.38
CA ILE A 195 3.37 9.77 -18.45
C ILE A 195 2.86 10.05 -17.04
N LEU A 196 2.79 9.03 -16.21
CA LEU A 196 2.51 9.19 -14.78
C LEU A 196 3.81 9.36 -14.02
N LEU A 197 4.01 10.49 -13.38
CA LEU A 197 5.14 10.79 -12.51
C LEU A 197 4.68 10.67 -11.06
N ALA A 198 5.10 9.59 -10.39
CA ALA A 198 4.68 9.29 -9.02
C ALA A 198 5.91 8.93 -8.15
N PRO A 199 6.61 9.93 -7.61
CA PRO A 199 7.78 9.72 -6.77
C PRO A 199 7.41 9.09 -5.42
N THR A 200 8.40 8.53 -4.72
CA THR A 200 8.27 8.22 -3.29
C THR A 200 8.12 9.49 -2.45
N SER A 201 7.78 9.36 -1.17
CA SER A 201 7.71 10.53 -0.29
C SER A 201 9.08 11.21 -0.19
N SER A 202 9.08 12.54 -0.25
CA SER A 202 10.29 13.37 -0.14
C SER A 202 11.03 13.18 1.19
N SER A 203 10.35 12.70 2.22
CA SER A 203 10.92 12.39 3.54
C SER A 203 11.59 11.03 3.63
N MET A 204 11.29 10.11 2.69
CA MET A 204 11.83 8.75 2.69
C MET A 204 13.09 8.66 1.85
N LEU A 205 14.13 8.00 2.37
CA LEU A 205 15.40 7.78 1.64
C LEU A 205 15.97 9.07 1.02
N LYS A 206 16.00 10.17 1.78
CA LYS A 206 16.30 11.54 1.31
C LYS A 206 17.56 11.67 0.44
N ASN A 207 18.58 10.87 0.71
CA ASN A 207 19.85 10.90 -0.05
C ASN A 207 19.81 10.05 -1.33
N LEU A 208 18.72 9.30 -1.56
CA LEU A 208 18.59 8.35 -2.66
C LEU A 208 17.41 8.67 -3.56
N ASN A 209 16.34 9.27 -3.02
CA ASN A 209 15.13 9.60 -3.76
C ASN A 209 15.34 10.73 -4.79
N MET A 210 14.37 10.93 -5.65
CA MET A 210 14.43 11.94 -6.71
C MET A 210 13.95 13.34 -6.27
N SER A 211 13.61 13.56 -5.01
CA SER A 211 12.97 14.79 -4.57
C SER A 211 13.79 16.05 -4.88
N ASN A 212 15.11 16.00 -4.67
CA ASN A 212 16.01 17.13 -4.95
C ASN A 212 16.18 17.42 -6.45
N ASP A 213 15.83 16.49 -7.31
CA ASP A 213 15.98 16.61 -8.77
C ASP A 213 14.62 16.65 -9.50
N LEU A 214 13.50 16.57 -8.75
CA LEU A 214 12.16 16.40 -9.32
C LEU A 214 11.74 17.57 -10.22
N ILE A 215 12.09 18.80 -9.84
CA ILE A 215 11.82 19.99 -10.67
C ILE A 215 12.54 19.85 -12.02
N ASN A 216 13.81 19.47 -12.02
CA ASN A 216 14.59 19.27 -13.23
C ASN A 216 14.04 18.10 -14.07
N VAL A 217 13.59 17.01 -13.44
CA VAL A 217 12.92 15.91 -14.14
C VAL A 217 11.64 16.36 -14.84
N ILE A 218 10.79 17.12 -14.16
CA ILE A 218 9.53 17.64 -14.74
C ILE A 218 9.84 18.61 -15.88
N ASP A 219 10.76 19.53 -15.69
CA ASP A 219 11.16 20.51 -16.71
C ASP A 219 11.64 19.81 -17.99
N ASN A 220 12.53 18.84 -17.86
CA ASN A 220 13.00 18.08 -19.02
C ASN A 220 11.90 17.23 -19.68
N LEU A 221 10.97 16.67 -18.91
CA LEU A 221 9.80 15.98 -19.46
C LEU A 221 8.93 16.90 -20.30
N LEU A 222 8.68 18.12 -19.82
CA LEU A 222 7.81 19.09 -20.46
C LEU A 222 8.44 19.70 -21.71
N ASN A 223 9.74 20.02 -21.66
CA ASN A 223 10.43 20.76 -22.71
C ASN A 223 11.10 19.85 -23.77
N LYS A 224 11.52 18.64 -23.38
CA LYS A 224 12.26 17.72 -24.27
C LYS A 224 11.45 16.51 -24.74
N THR A 225 10.18 16.42 -24.31
CA THR A 225 9.30 15.33 -24.76
C THR A 225 7.92 15.88 -25.14
N LYS A 226 7.25 15.23 -26.11
CA LYS A 226 5.88 15.62 -26.55
C LYS A 226 4.78 14.91 -25.73
N ASN A 227 5.01 14.68 -24.45
CA ASN A 227 4.09 13.89 -23.63
C ASN A 227 3.26 14.75 -22.68
N LYS A 228 2.06 14.27 -22.37
CA LYS A 228 1.28 14.81 -21.25
C LYS A 228 1.82 14.19 -19.96
N ILE A 229 2.02 15.02 -18.95
CA ILE A 229 2.54 14.62 -17.63
C ILE A 229 1.40 14.67 -16.61
N ILE A 230 1.21 13.57 -15.90
CA ILE A 230 0.35 13.53 -14.72
C ILE A 230 1.27 13.40 -13.51
N PHE A 231 1.44 14.49 -12.77
CA PHE A 231 2.17 14.47 -11.51
C PHE A 231 1.26 14.04 -10.37
N ARG A 232 1.63 12.96 -9.69
CA ARG A 232 0.92 12.44 -8.54
C ARG A 232 1.87 12.39 -7.34
N PRO A 233 1.84 13.40 -6.45
CA PRO A 233 2.69 13.42 -5.26
C PRO A 233 2.32 12.28 -4.31
N HIS A 234 3.28 11.87 -3.49
CA HIS A 234 3.04 10.86 -2.48
C HIS A 234 2.05 11.37 -1.42
N PRO A 235 1.08 10.55 -0.95
CA PRO A 235 0.08 11.00 0.02
C PRO A 235 0.64 11.60 1.32
N LEU A 236 1.80 11.14 1.77
CA LEU A 236 2.46 11.71 2.95
C LEU A 236 2.93 13.15 2.72
N ASP A 237 3.36 13.50 1.50
CA ASP A 237 3.81 14.85 1.17
C ASP A 237 2.66 15.87 1.09
N LEU A 238 1.40 15.40 1.09
CA LEU A 238 0.20 16.24 1.14
C LEU A 238 -0.27 16.53 2.57
N THR A 239 0.46 16.09 3.59
CA THR A 239 0.11 16.32 5.00
C THR A 239 0.95 17.43 5.61
N LYS A 240 0.43 18.08 6.69
CA LYS A 240 1.21 19.07 7.47
C LYS A 240 2.47 18.48 8.11
N LYS A 241 2.49 17.17 8.38
CA LYS A 241 3.66 16.43 8.88
C LYS A 241 4.64 16.04 7.77
N GLY A 242 4.19 16.09 6.52
CA GLY A 242 5.01 15.87 5.34
C GLY A 242 5.56 17.19 4.80
N ASN A 243 5.75 17.23 3.49
CA ASN A 243 6.36 18.39 2.82
C ASN A 243 5.36 19.05 1.85
N ILE A 244 4.24 19.56 2.38
CA ILE A 244 3.20 20.20 1.57
C ILE A 244 3.75 21.39 0.77
N ASN A 245 4.66 22.17 1.35
CA ASN A 245 5.29 23.32 0.67
C ASN A 245 6.10 22.87 -0.54
N TYR A 246 6.78 21.74 -0.46
CA TYR A 246 7.50 21.16 -1.59
C TYR A 246 6.57 20.82 -2.76
N VAL A 247 5.42 20.17 -2.48
CA VAL A 247 4.42 19.89 -3.51
C VAL A 247 3.83 21.18 -4.08
N THR A 248 3.49 22.14 -3.22
CA THR A 248 2.93 23.46 -3.63
C THR A 248 3.89 24.21 -4.55
N ASN A 249 5.18 24.23 -4.24
CA ASN A 249 6.21 24.86 -5.06
C ASN A 249 6.29 24.23 -6.47
N ILE A 250 6.27 22.89 -6.55
CA ILE A 250 6.26 22.19 -7.84
C ILE A 250 5.00 22.54 -8.64
N VAL A 251 3.82 22.49 -8.01
CA VAL A 251 2.56 22.79 -8.66
C VAL A 251 2.55 24.21 -9.19
N ASN A 252 2.95 25.19 -8.38
CA ASN A 252 2.98 26.61 -8.77
C ASN A 252 3.93 26.87 -9.95
N LYS A 253 5.09 26.19 -9.97
CA LYS A 253 6.04 26.33 -11.07
C LYS A 253 5.50 25.82 -12.41
N PHE A 254 4.74 24.72 -12.40
CA PHE A 254 4.36 24.05 -13.64
C PHE A 254 2.87 24.17 -14.00
N LYS A 255 2.01 24.78 -13.18
CA LYS A 255 0.56 24.88 -13.40
C LYS A 255 0.13 25.47 -14.75
N ASN A 256 0.95 26.34 -15.34
CA ASN A 256 0.64 27.03 -16.62
C ASN A 256 0.98 26.18 -17.86
N TYR A 257 1.67 25.05 -17.71
CA TYR A 257 1.96 24.17 -18.84
C TYR A 257 0.72 23.36 -19.23
N LYS A 258 0.24 23.50 -20.47
CA LYS A 258 -0.96 22.81 -20.99
C LYS A 258 -0.87 21.28 -20.92
N ASN A 259 0.33 20.74 -20.99
CA ASN A 259 0.62 19.32 -20.93
C ASN A 259 1.01 18.80 -19.50
N PHE A 260 0.90 19.64 -18.46
CA PHE A 260 1.10 19.27 -17.06
C PHE A 260 -0.23 19.22 -16.30
N LYS A 261 -0.47 18.13 -15.60
CA LYS A 261 -1.65 17.98 -14.73
C LYS A 261 -1.22 17.38 -13.39
N VAL A 262 -1.83 17.85 -12.31
CA VAL A 262 -1.64 17.33 -10.97
C VAL A 262 -2.81 16.42 -10.62
N ASP A 263 -2.52 15.23 -10.10
CA ASP A 263 -3.53 14.31 -9.58
C ASP A 263 -3.43 14.22 -8.06
N LEU A 264 -4.32 14.93 -7.37
CA LEU A 264 -4.49 14.89 -5.91
C LEU A 264 -5.63 13.96 -5.49
N SER A 265 -6.24 13.25 -6.42
CA SER A 265 -7.35 12.35 -6.13
C SER A 265 -6.90 11.18 -5.25
N ILE A 266 -7.81 10.66 -4.44
CA ILE A 266 -7.51 9.53 -3.56
C ILE A 266 -7.23 8.27 -4.38
N SER A 267 -8.03 8.06 -5.43
CA SER A 267 -7.87 6.92 -6.32
C SER A 267 -6.89 7.24 -7.46
N TYR A 268 -5.92 6.37 -7.63
CA TYR A 268 -4.93 6.44 -8.73
C TYR A 268 -5.41 5.78 -10.03
N LEU A 269 -6.59 5.17 -10.04
CA LEU A 269 -7.10 4.40 -11.20
C LEU A 269 -7.19 5.21 -12.47
N LYS A 270 -7.67 6.47 -12.39
CA LYS A 270 -7.77 7.37 -13.54
C LYS A 270 -6.39 7.72 -14.12
N SER A 271 -5.40 7.95 -13.27
CA SER A 271 -4.02 8.20 -13.71
C SER A 271 -3.38 6.94 -14.30
N TYR A 272 -3.58 5.79 -13.67
CA TYR A 272 -3.10 4.52 -14.21
C TYR A 272 -3.70 4.20 -15.59
N SER A 273 -5.01 4.42 -15.77
CA SER A 273 -5.67 4.13 -17.04
C SER A 273 -5.14 4.97 -18.20
N LYS A 274 -4.74 6.23 -17.95
CA LYS A 274 -4.22 7.18 -18.95
C LYS A 274 -2.71 7.05 -19.19
N ALA A 275 -1.97 6.50 -18.24
CA ALA A 275 -0.53 6.45 -18.31
C ALA A 275 -0.04 5.36 -19.29
N LYS A 276 0.78 5.71 -20.27
CA LYS A 276 1.49 4.74 -21.12
C LYS A 276 2.71 4.13 -20.41
N LEU A 277 3.29 4.84 -19.47
CA LEU A 277 4.36 4.40 -18.59
C LEU A 277 4.32 5.16 -17.24
N LEU A 278 4.97 4.61 -16.25
CA LEU A 278 5.19 5.25 -14.96
C LEU A 278 6.64 5.69 -14.83
N VAL A 279 6.86 6.89 -14.31
CA VAL A 279 8.16 7.39 -13.84
C VAL A 279 8.13 7.47 -12.33
N THR A 280 9.11 6.88 -11.69
CA THR A 280 9.26 6.89 -10.23
C THR A 280 10.73 6.69 -9.83
N ASP A 281 11.00 6.70 -8.54
CA ASP A 281 12.28 6.31 -7.95
C ASP A 281 12.15 4.98 -7.17
N PHE A 282 11.63 5.02 -5.94
CA PHE A 282 11.55 3.87 -5.02
C PHE A 282 10.12 3.56 -4.55
N SER A 283 9.11 4.14 -5.18
CA SER A 283 7.73 3.96 -4.74
C SER A 283 7.21 2.55 -5.04
N GLY A 284 6.57 1.92 -4.05
CA GLY A 284 5.88 0.63 -4.21
C GLY A 284 4.79 0.64 -5.28
N THR A 285 4.33 1.83 -5.71
CA THR A 285 3.40 2.00 -6.84
C THR A 285 3.94 1.43 -8.15
N ALA A 286 5.28 1.33 -8.32
CA ALA A 286 5.93 0.78 -9.50
C ALA A 286 5.42 -0.62 -9.85
N TYR A 287 5.48 -1.52 -8.88
CA TYR A 287 5.03 -2.89 -9.09
C TYR A 287 3.51 -3.00 -9.22
N THR A 288 2.75 -2.21 -8.45
CA THR A 288 1.30 -2.17 -8.59
C THR A 288 0.89 -1.71 -9.98
N PHE A 289 1.52 -0.65 -10.52
CA PHE A 289 1.28 -0.16 -11.87
C PHE A 289 1.67 -1.22 -12.93
N ALA A 290 2.90 -1.71 -12.89
CA ALA A 290 3.39 -2.67 -13.87
C ALA A 290 2.54 -3.94 -13.90
N PHE A 291 2.22 -4.52 -12.74
CA PHE A 291 1.46 -5.76 -12.65
C PHE A 291 -0.02 -5.60 -12.97
N SER A 292 -0.61 -4.43 -12.72
CA SER A 292 -2.02 -4.20 -13.07
C SER A 292 -2.22 -3.81 -14.53
N THR A 293 -1.21 -3.21 -15.18
CA THR A 293 -1.37 -2.64 -16.52
C THR A 293 -0.54 -3.34 -17.59
N LEU A 294 0.46 -4.14 -17.21
CA LEU A 294 1.51 -4.71 -18.05
C LEU A 294 2.36 -3.65 -18.79
N ARG A 295 2.34 -2.40 -18.29
CA ARG A 295 3.09 -1.28 -18.85
C ARG A 295 4.36 -1.01 -18.03
N PRO A 296 5.45 -0.55 -18.69
CA PRO A 296 6.74 -0.41 -18.05
C PRO A 296 6.84 0.77 -17.10
N VAL A 297 7.87 0.68 -16.25
CA VAL A 297 8.28 1.72 -15.32
C VAL A 297 9.65 2.25 -15.73
N ILE A 298 9.87 3.56 -15.63
CA ILE A 298 11.20 4.15 -15.68
C ILE A 298 11.56 4.62 -14.28
N PHE A 299 12.60 4.01 -13.73
CA PHE A 299 13.15 4.36 -12.44
C PHE A 299 14.23 5.43 -12.63
N TYR A 300 13.95 6.65 -12.18
CA TYR A 300 14.97 7.70 -12.13
C TYR A 300 15.77 7.57 -10.85
N SER A 301 17.03 7.18 -10.96
CA SER A 301 17.91 6.87 -9.84
C SER A 301 19.28 7.52 -10.02
N LYS A 302 19.35 8.84 -9.82
CA LYS A 302 20.60 9.64 -9.94
C LYS A 302 21.72 9.10 -9.04
N ASN A 303 21.35 8.65 -7.86
CA ASN A 303 22.27 8.11 -6.85
C ASN A 303 22.38 6.56 -6.90
N GLU A 304 22.20 5.96 -8.07
CA GLU A 304 22.25 4.50 -8.25
C GLU A 304 23.54 3.86 -7.73
N ALA A 305 24.67 4.55 -7.88
CA ALA A 305 25.96 4.06 -7.37
C ALA A 305 26.00 4.01 -5.83
N LYS A 306 25.39 5.01 -5.17
CA LYS A 306 25.23 5.02 -3.71
C LYS A 306 24.30 3.92 -3.25
N LEU A 307 23.14 3.78 -3.93
CA LEU A 307 22.16 2.74 -3.62
C LEU A 307 22.78 1.34 -3.65
N LYS A 308 23.61 1.04 -4.66
CA LYS A 308 24.29 -0.26 -4.79
C LYS A 308 25.22 -0.61 -3.64
N LYS A 309 25.71 0.39 -2.90
CA LYS A 309 26.57 0.21 -1.73
C LYS A 309 25.79 0.05 -0.43
N THR A 310 24.45 0.08 -0.48
CA THR A 310 23.58 -0.07 0.68
C THR A 310 22.87 -1.43 0.68
N GLU A 311 22.43 -1.86 1.84
CA GLU A 311 21.61 -3.07 2.02
C GLU A 311 20.27 -3.02 1.23
N TYR A 312 19.78 -1.82 0.86
CA TYR A 312 18.62 -1.68 -0.01
C TYR A 312 18.76 -2.42 -1.33
N ASN A 313 20.00 -2.51 -1.89
CA ASN A 313 20.27 -3.24 -3.13
C ASN A 313 19.90 -4.73 -3.04
N ASN A 314 19.90 -5.31 -1.84
CA ASN A 314 19.57 -6.71 -1.58
C ASN A 314 18.06 -6.98 -1.53
N LEU A 315 17.23 -5.94 -1.41
CA LEU A 315 15.79 -6.08 -1.38
C LEU A 315 15.22 -6.53 -2.74
N LEU A 316 14.18 -7.34 -2.70
CA LEU A 316 13.47 -7.81 -3.90
C LEU A 316 13.03 -6.67 -4.80
N TYR A 317 12.58 -5.56 -4.21
CA TYR A 317 12.21 -4.35 -4.91
C TYR A 317 13.29 -3.90 -5.90
N PHE A 318 14.54 -3.76 -5.43
CA PHE A 318 15.64 -3.24 -6.24
C PHE A 318 16.21 -4.30 -7.21
N ARG A 319 16.28 -5.55 -6.77
CA ARG A 319 16.79 -6.66 -7.59
C ARG A 319 15.93 -6.92 -8.84
N GLU A 320 14.61 -6.76 -8.73
CA GLU A 320 13.68 -7.12 -9.80
C GLU A 320 13.15 -5.94 -10.61
N ARG A 321 13.43 -4.69 -10.24
CA ARG A 321 12.89 -3.52 -10.95
C ARG A 321 13.22 -3.48 -12.44
N ARG A 322 14.35 -4.08 -12.87
CA ARG A 322 14.71 -4.22 -14.30
C ARG A 322 13.84 -5.22 -15.06
N GLN A 323 13.06 -6.04 -14.36
CA GLN A 323 12.10 -6.95 -14.99
C GLN A 323 10.76 -6.26 -15.27
N ILE A 324 10.50 -5.11 -14.64
CA ILE A 324 9.29 -4.32 -14.85
C ILE A 324 9.56 -2.98 -15.53
N GLY A 325 10.82 -2.66 -15.84
CA GLY A 325 11.15 -1.39 -16.46
C GLY A 325 12.63 -1.13 -16.65
N TYR A 326 12.97 0.14 -16.73
CA TYR A 326 14.31 0.64 -17.03
C TYR A 326 14.81 1.54 -15.90
N VAL A 327 16.12 1.51 -15.62
CA VAL A 327 16.75 2.37 -14.62
C VAL A 327 17.59 3.42 -15.31
N SER A 328 17.27 4.69 -15.09
CA SER A 328 18.05 5.82 -15.58
C SER A 328 18.81 6.50 -14.44
N LYS A 329 20.08 6.81 -14.68
CA LYS A 329 21.00 7.40 -13.69
C LYS A 329 21.21 8.90 -13.89
N ASN A 330 20.83 9.43 -15.04
CA ASN A 330 20.98 10.83 -15.39
C ASN A 330 19.85 11.29 -16.31
N ILE A 331 19.72 12.60 -16.45
CA ILE A 331 18.60 13.21 -17.16
C ILE A 331 18.65 12.95 -18.68
N SER A 332 19.84 12.94 -19.28
CA SER A 332 19.97 12.71 -20.74
C SER A 332 19.53 11.30 -21.12
N HIS A 333 20.00 10.29 -20.37
CA HIS A 333 19.56 8.90 -20.57
C HIS A 333 18.04 8.75 -20.29
N PHE A 334 17.53 9.45 -19.28
CA PHE A 334 16.10 9.45 -18.94
C PHE A 334 15.24 9.99 -20.09
N VAL A 335 15.59 11.15 -20.66
CA VAL A 335 14.88 11.74 -21.79
C VAL A 335 14.97 10.83 -23.03
N ASN A 336 16.12 10.26 -23.30
CA ASN A 336 16.30 9.31 -24.41
C ASN A 336 15.42 8.07 -24.27
N LEU A 337 15.29 7.50 -23.05
CA LEU A 337 14.39 6.39 -22.78
C LEU A 337 12.93 6.76 -23.06
N ILE A 338 12.51 7.96 -22.62
CA ILE A 338 11.15 8.44 -22.83
C ILE A 338 10.84 8.63 -24.31
N ASN A 339 11.77 9.24 -25.09
CA ASN A 339 11.56 9.54 -26.51
C ASN A 339 11.59 8.27 -27.38
N LYS A 340 12.40 7.27 -27.00
CA LYS A 340 12.45 5.97 -27.68
C LYS A 340 11.30 5.03 -27.27
N PHE A 341 10.52 5.41 -26.28
CA PHE A 341 9.44 4.57 -25.77
C PHE A 341 8.28 4.50 -26.77
N SER A 342 8.02 3.33 -27.31
CA SER A 342 6.79 3.03 -28.05
C SER A 342 5.77 2.33 -27.16
N LEU A 343 4.48 2.54 -27.45
CA LEU A 343 3.38 1.91 -26.70
C LEU A 343 3.40 0.37 -26.79
N SER A 344 3.98 -0.18 -27.84
CA SER A 344 4.05 -1.64 -28.09
C SER A 344 5.40 -2.23 -27.70
N ASN A 345 5.78 -2.16 -26.43
CA ASN A 345 6.98 -2.87 -25.97
C ASN A 345 6.64 -4.30 -25.53
N LYS A 346 6.29 -5.17 -26.50
CA LYS A 346 5.89 -6.58 -26.27
C LYS A 346 6.91 -7.34 -25.43
N LYS A 347 8.20 -7.08 -25.61
CA LYS A 347 9.27 -7.73 -24.81
C LYS A 347 9.19 -7.39 -23.33
N MET A 348 8.95 -6.11 -23.00
CA MET A 348 8.81 -5.69 -21.60
C MET A 348 7.49 -6.17 -21.02
N GLU A 349 6.42 -6.13 -21.78
CA GLU A 349 5.11 -6.67 -21.38
C GLU A 349 5.20 -8.15 -20.99
N SER A 350 5.86 -8.98 -21.83
CA SER A 350 6.11 -10.41 -21.54
C SER A 350 6.94 -10.61 -20.27
N LYS A 351 7.97 -9.78 -20.05
CA LYS A 351 8.76 -9.83 -18.81
C LYS A 351 7.91 -9.52 -17.59
N ILE A 352 7.12 -8.45 -17.64
CA ILE A 352 6.22 -8.04 -16.55
C ILE A 352 5.19 -9.16 -16.28
N PHE A 353 4.59 -9.71 -17.32
CA PHE A 353 3.63 -10.81 -17.22
C PHE A 353 4.24 -12.04 -16.55
N SER A 354 5.43 -12.45 -16.97
CA SER A 354 6.14 -13.60 -16.40
C SER A 354 6.50 -13.39 -14.94
N LEU A 355 7.02 -12.20 -14.60
CA LEU A 355 7.33 -11.85 -13.22
C LEU A 355 6.07 -11.84 -12.35
N ARG A 356 4.96 -11.24 -12.83
CA ARG A 356 3.69 -11.23 -12.13
C ARG A 356 3.19 -12.64 -11.82
N ARG A 357 3.22 -13.57 -12.80
CA ARG A 357 2.84 -14.98 -12.58
C ARG A 357 3.71 -15.67 -11.55
N LYS A 358 5.02 -15.42 -11.58
CA LYS A 358 5.97 -15.96 -10.60
C LYS A 358 5.71 -15.41 -9.19
N ARG A 359 5.28 -14.14 -9.09
CA ARG A 359 5.12 -13.44 -7.82
C ARG A 359 3.75 -13.64 -7.18
N ILE A 360 2.69 -13.74 -7.95
CA ILE A 360 1.30 -13.74 -7.43
C ILE A 360 0.63 -15.06 -7.77
N LYS A 361 0.60 -15.96 -6.80
CA LYS A 361 0.00 -17.30 -6.95
C LYS A 361 -1.54 -17.27 -7.05
N TYR A 362 -2.19 -16.36 -6.32
CA TYR A 362 -3.64 -16.27 -6.24
C TYR A 362 -4.19 -15.06 -6.97
N LEU A 363 -3.61 -14.71 -8.15
CA LEU A 363 -4.11 -13.62 -8.98
C LEU A 363 -5.61 -13.85 -9.30
N ASP A 364 -6.41 -12.78 -9.13
CA ASP A 364 -7.88 -12.75 -9.28
C ASP A 364 -8.65 -13.65 -8.28
N LYS A 365 -7.94 -14.35 -7.38
CA LYS A 365 -8.50 -15.25 -6.36
C LYS A 365 -8.13 -14.83 -4.93
N SER A 366 -7.38 -13.73 -4.74
CA SER A 366 -6.86 -13.32 -3.44
C SER A 366 -7.98 -13.03 -2.43
N VAL A 367 -9.10 -12.42 -2.86
CA VAL A 367 -10.24 -12.14 -1.98
C VAL A 367 -10.86 -13.44 -1.45
N LYS A 368 -11.09 -14.43 -2.31
CA LYS A 368 -11.63 -15.74 -1.92
C LYS A 368 -10.65 -16.47 -0.98
N LYS A 369 -9.35 -16.46 -1.32
CA LYS A 369 -8.31 -17.09 -0.51
C LYS A 369 -8.22 -16.46 0.87
N THR A 370 -8.13 -15.12 0.93
CA THR A 370 -8.06 -14.38 2.20
C THR A 370 -9.29 -14.61 3.07
N ARG A 371 -10.49 -14.55 2.49
CA ARG A 371 -11.74 -14.88 3.21
C ARG A 371 -11.69 -16.27 3.83
N ASN A 372 -11.25 -17.28 3.08
CA ASN A 372 -11.23 -18.66 3.57
C ASN A 372 -10.22 -18.82 4.73
N GLU A 373 -9.06 -18.15 4.67
CA GLU A 373 -8.09 -18.18 5.77
C GLU A 373 -8.64 -17.46 7.02
N ILE A 374 -9.34 -16.32 6.87
CA ILE A 374 -10.02 -15.64 7.97
C ILE A 374 -11.05 -16.57 8.63
N LEU A 375 -11.87 -17.26 7.84
CA LEU A 375 -12.88 -18.18 8.38
C LEU A 375 -12.26 -19.38 9.10
N LYS A 376 -11.09 -19.88 8.68
CA LYS A 376 -10.33 -20.91 9.40
C LYS A 376 -9.78 -20.41 10.74
N ILE A 377 -9.32 -19.17 10.80
CA ILE A 377 -8.79 -18.54 12.02
C ILE A 377 -9.89 -18.32 13.07
N LEU A 378 -11.13 -18.12 12.62
CA LEU A 378 -12.30 -17.90 13.49
C LEU A 378 -12.93 -19.19 14.05
N LYS A 379 -12.60 -20.34 13.48
CA LYS A 379 -12.94 -21.65 14.04
C LYS A 379 -12.06 -21.96 15.25
#